data_3c34080e537574858cc661400a9e2883
#
_entry.id   3c34080e537574858cc661400a9e2883
#
_cell.length_a   1.000
_cell.length_b   1.000
_cell.length_c   1.000
_cell.angle_alpha   90.00
_cell.angle_beta   90.00
_cell.angle_gamma   90.00
#
_symmetry.space_group_name_H-M   'P 1'
#
loop_
_entity.id
_entity.type
_entity.pdbx_description
1 polymer ?
#
loop_
_entity_poly.entity_id
_entity_poly.type
_entity_poly.pdbx_seq_one_letter_code
_entity_poly.pdbx_strand_id
1 'polypeptide(L)'
;EILSGLVGSEMCIRDRFTIFSLNGERCTAGSRIFVQESIYADFVRRFAERAQRLVVGDPTDEATHVGAMITRQHWEKVTGYIRLAKEEGARILAGGPDAPQGLPARLAGGNFVRPTVLADVDNRMRCAQEEIFGPVACLIPFKDEAHGLALANDVKYGLASYIWTSDIGRAHRLARGIEAGMVFINSQNVRDLRQPFGGTKESGTGREGGEYSYEVFAEIKNVCVSMGSHHIPKWGV
;
A
#
# COMPACT_ATOMS: atom_id res chain seq x y z
N GLU A 1 -10.74 -22.24 7.17
CA GLU A 1 -9.60 -21.86 8.04
C GLU A 1 -8.70 -20.88 7.28
N ILE A 2 -9.00 -19.59 7.39
CA ILE A 2 -8.13 -18.52 6.92
C ILE A 2 -7.16 -18.26 8.06
N LEU A 3 -5.88 -18.62 7.89
CA LEU A 3 -4.78 -18.13 8.71
C LEU A 3 -4.48 -18.75 10.08
N SER A 4 -4.86 -19.98 10.40
CA SER A 4 -4.40 -20.60 11.67
C SER A 4 -2.88 -20.85 11.74
N GLY A 5 -2.17 -20.89 10.60
CA GLY A 5 -0.72 -21.11 10.55
C GLY A 5 0.14 -19.87 10.33
N LEU A 6 -0.42 -18.78 9.73
CA LEU A 6 0.31 -17.54 9.42
C LEU A 6 -0.10 -16.33 10.28
N VAL A 7 -1.11 -16.45 11.13
CA VAL A 7 -1.51 -15.42 12.12
C VAL A 7 -0.47 -15.27 13.25
N GLY A 8 0.58 -16.07 13.21
CA GLY A 8 1.75 -15.93 14.05
C GLY A 8 2.53 -14.62 13.77
N SER A 9 3.63 -14.49 14.43
CA SER A 9 4.48 -13.30 14.47
C SER A 9 4.85 -12.70 13.09
N GLU A 10 4.91 -13.48 12.02
CA GLU A 10 5.45 -13.05 10.72
C GLU A 10 4.52 -12.15 9.91
N MET A 11 3.20 -12.41 9.86
CA MET A 11 2.27 -11.57 9.12
C MET A 11 2.21 -10.15 9.69
N CYS A 12 2.08 -10.03 11.00
CA CYS A 12 2.13 -8.72 11.66
C CYS A 12 3.50 -8.02 11.53
N ILE A 13 4.59 -8.74 11.26
CA ILE A 13 5.91 -8.12 10.99
C ILE A 13 5.92 -7.52 9.58
N ARG A 14 5.44 -8.27 8.60
CA ARG A 14 5.44 -7.86 7.19
C ARG A 14 4.49 -6.71 6.93
N ASP A 15 3.26 -6.75 7.49
CA ASP A 15 2.28 -5.67 7.34
C ASP A 15 2.74 -4.35 7.96
N ARG A 16 3.41 -4.39 9.13
CA ARG A 16 3.99 -3.18 9.74
C ARG A 16 5.09 -2.57 8.88
N PHE A 17 5.96 -3.41 8.31
CA PHE A 17 6.98 -2.92 7.40
C PHE A 17 6.33 -2.35 6.13
N THR A 18 5.25 -2.94 5.64
CA THR A 18 4.54 -2.47 4.45
C THR A 18 3.98 -1.06 4.63
N ILE A 19 3.49 -0.70 5.81
CA ILE A 19 2.90 0.62 6.04
C ILE A 19 3.85 1.61 6.72
N PHE A 20 4.69 1.18 7.67
CA PHE A 20 5.47 2.11 8.48
C PHE A 20 6.91 2.35 7.98
N SER A 21 7.44 1.47 7.10
CA SER A 21 8.74 1.73 6.49
C SER A 21 8.70 2.97 5.61
N LEU A 22 9.83 3.69 5.55
CA LEU A 22 9.92 4.97 4.84
C LEU A 22 8.82 5.97 5.29
N ASN A 23 8.47 5.98 6.57
CA ASN A 23 7.44 6.84 7.17
C ASN A 23 6.03 6.66 6.55
N GLY A 24 5.77 5.56 5.86
CA GLY A 24 4.55 5.39 5.05
C GLY A 24 4.48 6.31 3.82
N GLU A 25 5.53 7.06 3.53
CA GLU A 25 5.66 7.94 2.38
C GLU A 25 6.11 7.15 1.14
N ARG A 26 5.32 6.13 0.79
CA ARG A 26 5.57 5.22 -0.32
C ARG A 26 4.28 4.86 -1.03
N CYS A 27 4.27 4.93 -2.36
CA CYS A 27 3.10 4.63 -3.19
C CYS A 27 2.58 3.19 -3.05
N THR A 28 3.45 2.25 -2.68
CA THR A 28 3.10 0.85 -2.42
C THR A 28 2.89 0.56 -0.93
N ALA A 29 2.67 1.57 -0.08
CA ALA A 29 2.37 1.36 1.34
C ALA A 29 0.99 0.70 1.52
N GLY A 30 0.93 -0.35 2.35
CA GLY A 30 -0.32 -1.08 2.66
C GLY A 30 -1.18 -0.32 3.68
N SER A 31 -1.75 0.81 3.31
CA SER A 31 -2.48 1.70 4.22
C SER A 31 -3.86 1.18 4.62
N ARG A 32 -4.52 0.42 3.76
CA ARG A 32 -5.82 -0.23 4.00
C ARG A 32 -5.59 -1.72 4.28
N ILE A 33 -5.82 -2.15 5.50
CA ILE A 33 -5.59 -3.53 5.93
C ILE A 33 -6.93 -4.17 6.23
N PHE A 34 -7.34 -5.09 5.35
CA PHE A 34 -8.57 -5.85 5.51
C PHE A 34 -8.32 -7.08 6.37
N VAL A 35 -9.08 -7.23 7.45
CA VAL A 35 -8.94 -8.32 8.41
C VAL A 35 -10.26 -9.04 8.57
N GLN A 36 -10.26 -10.37 8.42
CA GLN A 36 -11.48 -11.14 8.58
C GLN A 36 -12.02 -11.04 10.03
N GLU A 37 -13.33 -10.87 10.19
CA GLU A 37 -13.99 -10.65 11.48
C GLU A 37 -13.63 -11.71 12.53
N SER A 38 -13.49 -12.99 12.13
CA SER A 38 -13.16 -14.09 13.03
C SER A 38 -11.82 -13.94 13.77
N ILE A 39 -10.88 -13.17 13.21
CA ILE A 39 -9.56 -12.93 13.80
C ILE A 39 -9.31 -11.45 14.11
N TYR A 40 -10.27 -10.59 13.82
CA TYR A 40 -10.09 -9.13 13.85
C TYR A 40 -9.60 -8.63 15.21
N ALA A 41 -10.25 -9.02 16.28
CA ALA A 41 -9.92 -8.54 17.64
C ALA A 41 -8.46 -8.88 18.05
N ASP A 42 -8.02 -10.13 17.82
CA ASP A 42 -6.67 -10.56 18.16
C ASP A 42 -5.62 -9.91 17.24
N PHE A 43 -5.89 -9.83 15.95
CA PHE A 43 -5.01 -9.18 14.97
C PHE A 43 -4.79 -7.70 15.33
N VAL A 44 -5.87 -6.96 15.54
CA VAL A 44 -5.86 -5.53 15.86
C VAL A 44 -5.05 -5.26 17.14
N ARG A 45 -5.30 -6.05 18.19
CA ARG A 45 -4.55 -5.94 19.44
C ARG A 45 -3.04 -6.13 19.22
N ARG A 46 -2.64 -7.24 18.57
CA ARG A 46 -1.23 -7.54 18.30
C ARG A 46 -0.58 -6.53 17.37
N PHE A 47 -1.31 -6.05 16.38
CA PHE A 47 -0.81 -5.06 15.44
C PHE A 47 -0.52 -3.74 16.15
N ALA A 48 -1.46 -3.25 16.97
CA ALA A 48 -1.31 -2.03 17.75
C ALA A 48 -0.16 -2.10 18.77
N GLU A 49 -0.10 -3.20 19.56
CA GLU A 49 1.01 -3.43 20.51
C GLU A 49 2.40 -3.37 19.85
N ARG A 50 2.50 -3.90 18.64
CA ARG A 50 3.76 -3.90 17.90
C ARG A 50 4.05 -2.56 17.22
N ALA A 51 3.03 -1.83 16.76
CA ALA A 51 3.20 -0.48 16.22
C ALA A 51 3.72 0.48 17.29
N GLN A 52 3.27 0.34 18.54
CA GLN A 52 3.75 1.13 19.69
C GLN A 52 5.24 0.93 20.01
N ARG A 53 5.83 -0.20 19.60
CA ARG A 53 7.26 -0.49 19.82
C ARG A 53 8.18 0.11 18.75
N LEU A 54 7.61 0.72 17.71
CA LEU A 54 8.41 1.37 16.67
C LEU A 54 9.01 2.67 17.21
N VAL A 55 10.31 2.80 17.09
CA VAL A 55 11.06 3.97 17.54
C VAL A 55 10.93 5.08 16.50
N VAL A 56 10.45 6.24 16.96
CA VAL A 56 10.42 7.47 16.16
C VAL A 56 11.57 8.35 16.61
N GLY A 57 12.40 8.80 15.71
CA GLY A 57 13.60 9.54 16.12
C GLY A 57 14.48 10.05 14.99
N ASP A 58 15.74 10.23 15.32
CA ASP A 58 16.78 10.66 14.40
C ASP A 58 17.03 9.62 13.31
N PRO A 59 16.90 9.95 12.02
CA PRO A 59 17.16 9.00 10.94
C PRO A 59 18.63 8.56 10.83
N THR A 60 19.55 9.22 11.51
CA THR A 60 20.97 8.80 11.59
C THR A 60 21.24 7.78 12.69
N ASP A 61 20.26 7.49 13.55
CA ASP A 61 20.33 6.46 14.58
C ASP A 61 19.78 5.15 14.04
N GLU A 62 20.58 4.08 14.04
CA GLU A 62 20.19 2.75 13.57
C GLU A 62 18.99 2.15 14.33
N ALA A 63 18.73 2.59 15.57
CA ALA A 63 17.55 2.19 16.34
C ALA A 63 16.25 2.84 15.85
N THR A 64 16.32 3.89 15.04
CA THR A 64 15.15 4.60 14.53
C THR A 64 14.46 3.82 13.42
N HIS A 65 13.14 3.60 13.57
CA HIS A 65 12.29 2.95 12.57
C HIS A 65 11.54 3.96 11.69
N VAL A 66 11.17 5.11 12.25
CA VAL A 66 10.36 6.15 11.60
C VAL A 66 10.99 7.51 11.87
N GLY A 67 11.35 8.22 10.82
CA GLY A 67 11.95 9.55 10.85
C GLY A 67 10.90 10.67 10.77
N ALA A 68 11.36 11.87 10.41
CA ALA A 68 10.47 13.01 10.17
C ALA A 68 9.82 12.93 8.79
N MET A 69 8.60 13.45 8.68
CA MET A 69 7.93 13.68 7.39
C MET A 69 8.70 14.71 6.57
N ILE A 70 8.61 14.58 5.25
CA ILE A 70 9.42 15.38 4.32
C ILE A 70 9.17 16.90 4.41
N THR A 71 7.93 17.33 4.70
CA THR A 71 7.59 18.75 4.83
C THR A 71 6.60 19.00 5.97
N ARG A 72 6.54 20.25 6.44
CA ARG A 72 5.54 20.69 7.42
C ARG A 72 4.11 20.56 6.88
N GLN A 73 3.88 20.96 5.64
CA GLN A 73 2.58 20.87 4.99
C GLN A 73 2.10 19.42 4.94
N HIS A 74 3.00 18.47 4.63
CA HIS A 74 2.65 17.06 4.58
C HIS A 74 2.37 16.49 5.97
N TRP A 75 3.13 16.91 6.99
CA TRP A 75 2.86 16.59 8.38
C TRP A 75 1.46 17.05 8.81
N GLU A 76 1.06 18.28 8.43
CA GLU A 76 -0.27 18.82 8.72
C GLU A 76 -1.37 18.02 8.03
N LYS A 77 -1.16 17.62 6.76
CA LYS A 77 -2.06 16.72 6.04
C LYS A 77 -2.25 15.40 6.81
N VAL A 78 -1.16 14.71 7.12
CA VAL A 78 -1.22 13.38 7.79
C VAL A 78 -1.87 13.47 9.16
N THR A 79 -1.47 14.42 10.00
CA THR A 79 -2.08 14.61 11.33
C THR A 79 -3.53 15.06 11.24
N GLY A 80 -3.90 15.81 10.19
CA GLY A 80 -5.28 16.17 9.86
C GLY A 80 -6.14 14.95 9.58
N TYR A 81 -5.66 14.01 8.77
CA TYR A 81 -6.38 12.75 8.52
C TYR A 81 -6.55 11.88 9.77
N ILE A 82 -5.56 11.87 10.68
CA ILE A 82 -5.68 11.13 11.93
C ILE A 82 -6.81 11.73 12.82
N ARG A 83 -6.91 13.06 12.87
CA ARG A 83 -8.00 13.75 13.60
C ARG A 83 -9.35 13.46 12.94
N LEU A 84 -9.42 13.62 11.63
CA LEU A 84 -10.63 13.36 10.84
C LEU A 84 -11.13 11.93 11.03
N ALA A 85 -10.24 10.94 10.96
CA ALA A 85 -10.62 9.54 11.18
C ALA A 85 -11.27 9.31 12.55
N LYS A 86 -10.74 9.97 13.60
CA LYS A 86 -11.35 9.93 14.94
C LYS A 86 -12.74 10.58 14.95
N GLU A 87 -12.91 11.71 14.28
CA GLU A 87 -14.18 12.42 14.15
C GLU A 87 -15.22 11.59 13.38
N GLU A 88 -14.78 10.84 12.36
CA GLU A 88 -15.61 9.91 11.59
C GLU A 88 -15.92 8.60 12.34
N GLY A 89 -15.33 8.36 13.52
CA GLY A 89 -15.65 7.23 14.38
C GLY A 89 -14.60 6.13 14.47
N ALA A 90 -13.46 6.24 13.79
CA ALA A 90 -12.37 5.30 13.93
C ALA A 90 -11.71 5.38 15.32
N ARG A 91 -11.29 4.23 15.85
CA ARG A 91 -10.55 4.17 17.12
C ARG A 91 -9.05 4.22 16.90
N ILE A 92 -8.38 5.17 17.53
CA ILE A 92 -6.92 5.24 17.55
C ILE A 92 -6.39 4.28 18.63
N LEU A 93 -5.68 3.23 18.25
CA LEU A 93 -5.13 2.23 19.17
C LEU A 93 -3.63 2.41 19.43
N ALA A 94 -2.92 3.06 18.51
CA ALA A 94 -1.52 3.42 18.67
C ALA A 94 -1.28 4.74 17.93
N GLY A 95 -0.23 5.45 18.30
CA GLY A 95 0.15 6.71 17.66
C GLY A 95 -0.77 7.87 18.01
N GLY A 96 -1.37 8.48 16.99
CA GLY A 96 -2.24 9.65 17.10
C GLY A 96 -1.60 10.92 16.56
N PRO A 97 -2.35 12.05 16.55
CA PRO A 97 -1.92 13.29 15.90
C PRO A 97 -0.88 14.11 16.69
N ASP A 98 -0.62 13.73 17.94
CA ASP A 98 0.29 14.47 18.81
C ASP A 98 1.75 14.10 18.51
N ALA A 99 2.64 15.06 18.74
CA ALA A 99 4.08 14.83 18.57
C ALA A 99 4.60 13.68 19.45
N PRO A 100 5.61 12.92 18.98
CA PRO A 100 6.27 11.93 19.80
C PRO A 100 6.88 12.56 21.05
N GLN A 101 6.80 11.84 22.18
CA GLN A 101 7.47 12.25 23.41
C GLN A 101 8.91 11.71 23.46
N GLY A 102 9.78 12.37 24.22
CA GLY A 102 11.15 11.91 24.45
C GLY A 102 12.13 12.15 23.30
N LEU A 103 11.76 12.92 22.29
CA LEU A 103 12.69 13.34 21.25
C LEU A 103 13.79 14.22 21.83
N PRO A 104 15.08 14.06 21.42
CA PRO A 104 16.15 14.98 21.76
C PRO A 104 15.79 16.44 21.43
N ALA A 105 16.29 17.40 22.24
CA ALA A 105 15.97 18.81 22.06
C ALA A 105 16.25 19.34 20.65
N ARG A 106 17.33 18.85 20.00
CA ARG A 106 17.68 19.20 18.62
C ARG A 106 16.65 18.77 17.56
N LEU A 107 15.79 17.82 17.91
CA LEU A 107 14.70 17.32 17.03
C LEU A 107 13.34 17.90 17.43
N ALA A 108 13.26 18.69 18.49
CA ALA A 108 12.05 19.34 18.93
C ALA A 108 11.54 20.28 17.80
N GLY A 109 10.26 20.19 17.47
CA GLY A 109 9.67 20.95 16.36
C GLY A 109 9.83 20.31 14.98
N GLY A 110 10.49 19.15 14.87
CA GLY A 110 10.52 18.37 13.64
C GLY A 110 9.15 17.79 13.28
N ASN A 111 8.97 17.43 12.00
CA ASN A 111 7.71 16.94 11.45
C ASN A 111 7.49 15.45 11.74
N PHE A 112 7.59 15.03 12.98
CA PHE A 112 7.46 13.62 13.35
C PHE A 112 5.99 13.23 13.53
N VAL A 113 5.62 12.08 12.98
CA VAL A 113 4.32 11.42 13.19
C VAL A 113 4.56 10.04 13.79
N ARG A 114 3.85 9.72 14.85
CA ARG A 114 3.92 8.38 15.43
C ARG A 114 3.22 7.37 14.53
N PRO A 115 3.76 6.13 14.37
CA PRO A 115 3.05 5.04 13.74
C PRO A 115 1.63 4.93 14.30
N THR A 116 0.63 5.20 13.47
CA THR A 116 -0.76 5.33 13.90
C THR A 116 -1.59 4.15 13.40
N VAL A 117 -2.34 3.54 14.30
CA VAL A 117 -3.24 2.43 14.01
C VAL A 117 -4.67 2.88 14.26
N LEU A 118 -5.45 2.92 13.19
CA LEU A 118 -6.88 3.20 13.20
C LEU A 118 -7.64 1.88 13.09
N ALA A 119 -8.45 1.56 14.08
CA ALA A 119 -9.31 0.38 14.09
C ALA A 119 -10.78 0.75 13.90
N ASP A 120 -11.58 -0.27 13.56
CA ASP A 120 -13.02 -0.13 13.30
C ASP A 120 -13.32 0.90 12.19
N VAL A 121 -12.42 0.95 11.20
CA VAL A 121 -12.56 1.85 10.05
C VAL A 121 -13.66 1.31 9.13
N ASP A 122 -14.66 2.13 8.84
CA ASP A 122 -15.60 1.88 7.72
C ASP A 122 -14.92 2.26 6.41
N ASN A 123 -15.07 1.43 5.39
CA ASN A 123 -14.46 1.67 4.08
C ASN A 123 -14.86 3.00 3.43
N ARG A 124 -15.99 3.59 3.84
CA ARG A 124 -16.48 4.89 3.35
C ARG A 124 -15.82 6.09 4.05
N MET A 125 -15.10 5.89 5.15
CA MET A 125 -14.37 6.97 5.82
C MET A 125 -13.30 7.54 4.89
N ARG A 126 -13.07 8.84 4.97
CA ARG A 126 -12.07 9.52 4.13
C ARG A 126 -10.66 8.98 4.33
N CYS A 127 -10.31 8.56 5.54
CA CYS A 127 -9.02 7.93 5.81
C CYS A 127 -8.82 6.59 5.08
N ALA A 128 -9.90 5.92 4.65
CA ALA A 128 -9.87 4.70 3.85
C ALA A 128 -9.99 4.97 2.34
N GLN A 129 -10.60 6.08 1.93
CA GLN A 129 -10.86 6.41 0.53
C GLN A 129 -9.84 7.36 -0.10
N GLU A 130 -9.12 8.13 0.73
CA GLU A 130 -8.17 9.12 0.26
C GLU A 130 -6.73 8.73 0.63
N GLU A 131 -5.75 9.14 -0.16
CA GLU A 131 -4.35 8.81 0.06
C GLU A 131 -3.74 9.72 1.13
N ILE A 132 -3.49 9.16 2.32
CA ILE A 132 -2.85 9.86 3.44
C ILE A 132 -1.35 10.08 3.14
N PHE A 133 -0.65 9.05 2.65
CA PHE A 133 0.77 9.03 2.35
C PHE A 133 1.65 9.28 3.59
N GLY A 134 1.34 8.54 4.67
CA GLY A 134 2.00 8.68 5.96
C GLY A 134 1.90 7.39 6.78
N PRO A 135 2.50 7.35 7.99
CA PRO A 135 2.55 6.14 8.82
C PRO A 135 1.20 5.88 9.54
N VAL A 136 0.15 5.66 8.74
CA VAL A 136 -1.23 5.46 9.22
C VAL A 136 -1.81 4.19 8.62
N ALA A 137 -2.12 3.21 9.45
CA ALA A 137 -2.76 1.95 9.08
C ALA A 137 -4.25 2.00 9.40
N CYS A 138 -5.11 1.78 8.39
CA CYS A 138 -6.56 1.67 8.52
C CYS A 138 -6.96 0.20 8.55
N LEU A 139 -7.41 -0.30 9.71
CA LEU A 139 -7.84 -1.68 9.89
C LEU A 139 -9.36 -1.78 9.68
N ILE A 140 -9.74 -2.56 8.66
CA ILE A 140 -11.11 -2.67 8.15
C ILE A 140 -11.58 -4.12 8.31
N PRO A 141 -12.64 -4.41 9.07
CA PRO A 141 -13.15 -5.76 9.18
C PRO A 141 -13.90 -6.20 7.92
N PHE A 142 -13.78 -7.47 7.55
CA PHE A 142 -14.59 -8.08 6.49
C PHE A 142 -15.13 -9.45 6.90
N LYS A 143 -16.26 -9.85 6.33
CA LYS A 143 -16.98 -11.09 6.72
C LYS A 143 -16.42 -12.33 6.03
N ASP A 144 -16.35 -12.30 4.71
CA ASP A 144 -15.96 -13.41 3.85
C ASP A 144 -15.15 -12.94 2.65
N GLU A 145 -14.68 -13.88 1.83
CA GLU A 145 -13.83 -13.62 0.65
C GLU A 145 -14.48 -12.61 -0.33
N ALA A 146 -15.78 -12.77 -0.59
CA ALA A 146 -16.50 -11.91 -1.54
C ALA A 146 -16.63 -10.47 -0.99
N HIS A 147 -16.97 -10.33 0.29
CA HIS A 147 -17.05 -9.03 0.96
C HIS A 147 -15.67 -8.36 1.03
N GLY A 148 -14.62 -9.10 1.38
CA GLY A 148 -13.26 -8.56 1.41
C GLY A 148 -12.78 -8.05 0.05
N LEU A 149 -13.07 -8.80 -1.03
CA LEU A 149 -12.76 -8.37 -2.39
C LEU A 149 -13.57 -7.13 -2.81
N ALA A 150 -14.85 -7.10 -2.48
CA ALA A 150 -15.70 -5.94 -2.77
C ALA A 150 -15.17 -4.67 -2.08
N LEU A 151 -14.85 -4.74 -0.78
CA LEU A 151 -14.27 -3.62 -0.04
C LEU A 151 -12.90 -3.20 -0.60
N ALA A 152 -12.06 -4.16 -0.98
CA ALA A 152 -10.74 -3.87 -1.54
C ALA A 152 -10.83 -3.09 -2.86
N ASN A 153 -11.81 -3.43 -3.70
CA ASN A 153 -12.05 -2.78 -4.99
C ASN A 153 -12.84 -1.47 -4.90
N ASP A 154 -13.57 -1.25 -3.79
CA ASP A 154 -14.35 -0.04 -3.54
C ASP A 154 -13.45 1.11 -3.09
N VAL A 155 -12.62 1.57 -4.00
CA VAL A 155 -11.74 2.73 -3.89
C VAL A 155 -11.33 3.17 -5.30
N LYS A 156 -11.01 4.45 -5.47
CA LYS A 156 -10.59 5.00 -6.77
C LYS A 156 -9.15 4.67 -7.17
N TYR A 157 -8.37 4.10 -6.27
CA TYR A 157 -6.98 3.72 -6.51
C TYR A 157 -6.81 2.23 -6.79
N GLY A 158 -5.71 1.85 -7.44
CA GLY A 158 -5.40 0.47 -7.77
C GLY A 158 -3.94 0.24 -8.16
N LEU A 159 -2.98 0.65 -7.32
CA LEU A 159 -1.56 0.44 -7.62
C LEU A 159 -1.09 -0.96 -7.20
N ALA A 160 -1.15 -1.27 -5.92
CA ALA A 160 -0.64 -2.53 -5.37
C ALA A 160 -1.60 -3.13 -4.36
N SER A 161 -1.64 -4.46 -4.30
CA SER A 161 -2.34 -5.23 -3.29
C SER A 161 -1.47 -6.36 -2.75
N TYR A 162 -1.73 -6.74 -1.50
CA TYR A 162 -1.02 -7.78 -0.77
C TYR A 162 -2.03 -8.78 -0.24
N ILE A 163 -1.91 -10.04 -0.64
CA ILE A 163 -2.82 -11.12 -0.27
C ILE A 163 -2.05 -12.11 0.61
N TRP A 164 -2.57 -12.36 1.79
CA TRP A 164 -2.01 -13.33 2.74
C TRP A 164 -2.95 -14.51 2.90
N THR A 165 -2.58 -15.66 2.42
CA THR A 165 -3.39 -16.91 2.54
C THR A 165 -2.52 -18.15 2.32
N SER A 166 -2.86 -19.24 3.01
CA SER A 166 -2.30 -20.57 2.75
C SER A 166 -3.08 -21.37 1.69
N ASP A 167 -4.27 -20.89 1.30
CA ASP A 167 -5.10 -21.50 0.24
C ASP A 167 -4.70 -20.92 -1.11
N ILE A 168 -4.03 -21.74 -1.92
CA ILE A 168 -3.56 -21.33 -3.25
C ILE A 168 -4.73 -21.01 -4.21
N GLY A 169 -5.85 -21.71 -4.09
CA GLY A 169 -7.05 -21.45 -4.89
C GLY A 169 -7.62 -20.06 -4.58
N ARG A 170 -7.71 -19.72 -3.30
CA ARG A 170 -8.10 -18.37 -2.86
C ARG A 170 -7.12 -17.31 -3.35
N ALA A 171 -5.82 -17.56 -3.23
CA ALA A 171 -4.81 -16.62 -3.72
C ALA A 171 -5.04 -16.25 -5.18
N HIS A 172 -5.27 -17.25 -6.04
CA HIS A 172 -5.55 -17.02 -7.46
C HIS A 172 -6.90 -16.37 -7.74
N ARG A 173 -7.97 -16.74 -7.01
CA ARG A 173 -9.28 -16.09 -7.18
C ARG A 173 -9.21 -14.61 -6.83
N LEU A 174 -8.61 -14.28 -5.68
CA LEU A 174 -8.45 -12.89 -5.24
C LEU A 174 -7.52 -12.11 -6.17
N ALA A 175 -6.38 -12.67 -6.59
CA ALA A 175 -5.47 -12.01 -7.50
C ALA A 175 -6.12 -11.68 -8.86
N ARG A 176 -7.03 -12.52 -9.32
CA ARG A 176 -7.80 -12.28 -10.55
C ARG A 176 -8.89 -11.22 -10.37
N GLY A 177 -9.51 -11.19 -9.19
CA GLY A 177 -10.64 -10.31 -8.91
C GLY A 177 -10.25 -8.91 -8.42
N ILE A 178 -9.04 -8.73 -7.89
CA ILE A 178 -8.62 -7.44 -7.35
C ILE A 178 -8.21 -6.47 -8.46
N GLU A 179 -8.71 -5.25 -8.38
CA GLU A 179 -8.48 -4.19 -9.37
C GLU A 179 -7.23 -3.37 -9.01
N ALA A 180 -6.08 -4.04 -9.02
CA ALA A 180 -4.79 -3.42 -8.80
C ALA A 180 -3.82 -3.83 -9.91
N GLY A 181 -2.89 -2.94 -10.26
CA GLY A 181 -1.90 -3.21 -11.29
C GLY A 181 -0.84 -4.21 -10.85
N MET A 182 -0.62 -4.34 -9.54
CA MET A 182 0.32 -5.30 -8.96
C MET A 182 -0.35 -6.07 -7.82
N VAL A 183 -0.17 -7.40 -7.81
CA VAL A 183 -0.68 -8.27 -6.77
C VAL A 183 0.46 -9.12 -6.22
N PHE A 184 0.70 -9.02 -4.93
CA PHE A 184 1.70 -9.80 -4.22
C PHE A 184 1.02 -10.83 -3.32
N ILE A 185 1.40 -12.09 -3.43
CA ILE A 185 0.84 -13.19 -2.64
C ILE A 185 1.89 -13.67 -1.65
N ASN A 186 1.55 -13.67 -0.37
CA ASN A 186 2.41 -14.08 0.75
C ASN A 186 3.81 -13.42 0.72
N SER A 187 3.90 -12.28 0.10
CA SER A 187 5.12 -11.50 -0.04
C SER A 187 4.80 -10.02 0.03
N GLN A 188 5.84 -9.24 0.22
CA GLN A 188 5.74 -7.82 0.35
C GLN A 188 6.76 -7.18 -0.57
N ASN A 189 6.28 -6.51 -1.61
CA ASN A 189 7.10 -5.70 -2.51
C ASN A 189 8.38 -6.42 -3.00
N VAL A 190 8.29 -7.73 -3.20
CA VAL A 190 9.37 -8.51 -3.86
C VAL A 190 9.32 -8.13 -5.32
N ARG A 191 10.21 -7.25 -5.73
CA ARG A 191 10.19 -6.61 -7.04
C ARG A 191 11.32 -7.14 -7.92
N ASP A 192 10.97 -7.57 -9.11
CA ASP A 192 11.89 -7.71 -10.24
C ASP A 192 11.67 -6.53 -11.20
N LEU A 193 12.71 -5.77 -11.48
CA LEU A 193 12.63 -4.56 -12.33
C LEU A 193 12.26 -4.85 -13.79
N ARG A 194 12.27 -6.12 -14.20
CA ARG A 194 11.80 -6.58 -15.51
C ARG A 194 10.29 -6.80 -15.57
N GLN A 195 9.63 -6.86 -14.41
CA GLN A 195 8.19 -7.03 -14.31
C GLN A 195 7.47 -5.69 -14.49
N PRO A 196 6.23 -5.72 -15.06
CA PRO A 196 5.46 -4.50 -15.23
C PRO A 196 5.11 -3.87 -13.88
N PHE A 197 5.36 -2.58 -13.76
CA PHE A 197 5.00 -1.76 -12.61
C PHE A 197 4.04 -0.66 -13.05
N GLY A 198 2.93 -0.51 -12.36
CA GLY A 198 1.95 0.54 -12.62
C GLY A 198 0.59 0.21 -12.02
N GLY A 199 -0.27 1.21 -11.98
CA GLY A 199 -1.59 1.14 -11.38
C GLY A 199 -2.72 0.99 -12.39
N THR A 200 -3.91 0.80 -11.84
CA THR A 200 -5.21 0.91 -12.52
C THR A 200 -5.97 2.08 -11.91
N LYS A 201 -7.13 2.41 -12.46
CA LYS A 201 -7.99 3.50 -12.00
C LYS A 201 -7.20 4.83 -11.92
N GLU A 202 -7.37 5.60 -10.84
CA GLU A 202 -6.64 6.87 -10.66
C GLU A 202 -5.15 6.70 -10.27
N SER A 203 -4.69 5.47 -10.01
CA SER A 203 -3.27 5.21 -9.71
C SER A 203 -2.36 5.26 -10.93
N GLY A 204 -2.90 5.36 -12.14
CA GLY A 204 -2.13 5.61 -13.34
C GLY A 204 -2.53 4.80 -14.55
N THR A 205 -1.89 5.12 -15.67
CA THR A 205 -2.03 4.47 -16.97
C THR A 205 -0.67 3.94 -17.43
N GLY A 206 -0.68 2.92 -18.28
CA GLY A 206 0.56 2.31 -18.76
C GLY A 206 1.26 1.44 -17.71
N ARG A 207 2.39 0.91 -18.11
CA ARG A 207 3.28 0.12 -17.24
C ARG A 207 4.74 0.48 -17.55
N GLU A 208 5.54 0.61 -16.49
CA GLU A 208 6.99 0.68 -16.60
C GLU A 208 7.63 -0.65 -16.18
N GLY A 209 8.92 -0.79 -16.42
CA GLY A 209 9.67 -2.00 -16.11
C GLY A 209 9.87 -2.90 -17.34
N GLY A 210 11.11 -3.40 -17.56
CA GLY A 210 11.45 -4.24 -18.67
C GLY A 210 11.05 -3.65 -20.03
N GLU A 211 10.50 -4.48 -20.89
CA GLU A 211 10.04 -4.10 -22.23
C GLU A 211 8.82 -3.18 -22.25
N TYR A 212 7.99 -3.21 -21.20
CA TYR A 212 6.80 -2.37 -21.11
C TYR A 212 7.11 -0.87 -21.08
N SER A 213 8.31 -0.49 -20.65
CA SER A 213 8.77 0.90 -20.66
C SER A 213 8.81 1.48 -22.06
N TYR A 214 9.10 0.68 -23.08
CA TYR A 214 9.15 1.15 -24.46
C TYR A 214 7.77 1.59 -24.99
N GLU A 215 6.69 0.98 -24.51
CA GLU A 215 5.32 1.37 -24.91
C GLU A 215 4.93 2.75 -24.36
N VAL A 216 5.58 3.19 -23.28
CA VAL A 216 5.27 4.46 -22.62
C VAL A 216 6.24 5.57 -23.04
N PHE A 217 7.53 5.25 -23.20
CA PHE A 217 8.60 6.24 -23.37
C PHE A 217 9.18 6.30 -24.79
N ALA A 218 8.71 5.46 -25.72
CA ALA A 218 9.19 5.44 -27.09
C ALA A 218 8.05 5.27 -28.10
N GLU A 219 8.27 5.82 -29.30
CA GLU A 219 7.39 5.61 -30.46
C GLU A 219 7.87 4.43 -31.28
N ILE A 220 7.00 3.45 -31.50
CA ILE A 220 7.31 2.28 -32.33
C ILE A 220 7.13 2.67 -33.79
N LYS A 221 8.17 2.48 -34.61
CA LYS A 221 8.13 2.73 -36.03
C LYS A 221 8.50 1.45 -36.79
N ASN A 222 7.65 1.05 -37.73
CA ASN A 222 7.97 0.00 -38.68
C ASN A 222 8.68 0.61 -39.89
N VAL A 223 9.86 0.10 -40.23
CA VAL A 223 10.61 0.48 -41.42
C VAL A 223 10.82 -0.74 -42.30
N CYS A 224 10.15 -0.78 -43.45
CA CYS A 224 10.30 -1.82 -44.43
C CYS A 224 11.15 -1.32 -45.60
N VAL A 225 12.26 -2.03 -45.91
CA VAL A 225 13.14 -1.71 -47.02
C VAL A 225 13.09 -2.86 -48.03
N SER A 226 12.68 -2.56 -49.25
CA SER A 226 12.77 -3.52 -50.34
C SER A 226 14.23 -3.65 -50.85
N MET A 227 14.73 -4.86 -50.86
CA MET A 227 16.07 -5.18 -51.35
C MET A 227 16.12 -5.47 -52.89
N GLY A 228 15.16 -4.91 -53.62
CA GLY A 228 15.17 -4.94 -55.08
C GLY A 228 14.39 -6.08 -55.76
N SER A 229 13.83 -7.01 -55.00
CA SER A 229 13.09 -8.18 -55.53
C SER A 229 11.57 -8.17 -55.22
N HIS A 230 11.05 -7.02 -54.81
CA HIS A 230 9.62 -6.91 -54.44
C HIS A 230 8.75 -6.86 -55.71
N HIS A 231 7.87 -7.84 -55.86
CA HIS A 231 6.90 -7.90 -56.97
C HIS A 231 5.68 -6.99 -56.64
N ILE A 232 5.48 -5.98 -57.46
CA ILE A 232 4.32 -5.14 -57.43
C ILE A 232 3.37 -5.54 -58.54
N PRO A 233 2.14 -6.04 -58.28
CA PRO A 233 1.15 -6.37 -59.29
C PRO A 233 0.81 -5.13 -60.12
N LYS A 234 0.94 -5.24 -61.44
CA LYS A 234 0.54 -4.17 -62.37
C LYS A 234 -0.95 -4.31 -62.64
N TRP A 235 -1.78 -3.53 -61.98
CA TRP A 235 -3.21 -3.48 -62.17
C TRP A 235 -3.55 -2.44 -63.28
N GLY A 236 -4.31 -2.88 -64.30
CA GLY A 236 -4.80 -1.97 -65.35
C GLY A 236 -3.77 -1.64 -66.48
N VAL A 237 -2.75 -2.49 -66.69
CA VAL A 237 -1.81 -2.38 -67.79
C VAL A 237 -1.98 -3.57 -68.73
#